data_941a5530be2bcc618982ce09057d3508
#
_entry.id   941a5530be2bcc618982ce09057d3508
#
_cell.length_a   1.000
_cell.length_b   1.000
_cell.length_c   1.000
_cell.angle_alpha   90.00
_cell.angle_beta   90.00
_cell.angle_gamma   90.00
#
_symmetry.space_group_name_H-M   'P 1'
#
loop_
_entity.id
_entity.type
_entity.pdbx_description
1 polymer ?
#
loop_
_entity_poly.entity_id
_entity_poly.type
_entity_poly.pdbx_seq_one_letter_code
_entity_poly.pdbx_strand_id
1 'polypeptide(L)'
;MFKKVLIANRGEIAVRIIRACRELGLETVAVFSEADRNALHVRYADEAYLLGPAPSRESYLRADKILAIAKKSDADAIHPGYGFLAEREDFAAKCAELDIAFIGPKPSSIAAMGDKGKARATVIKAGVPVVPGTEDVGNMTDADLLNIAPSIGFPLLIKATAGGGGKGMREVRSLDEMPALLQSARREAESAFGDGNVYLEKLVEGARHIEFQIIADSQGNVIHLGERECSIQRRHQKLVEEAPSPFLDDELREKMGSVAVKASQAVDYLNAGTIEFLVDKDRNFYFLEMNTRLQVEHPVTEMVTGIDIVAEQLRIARGRQLSYTQDDVKFKGHAIECRVNAEDPFNNFIPSTGRISHSLIPTGPGVRVDTGVYPGFEITPYYDPMIAKLIVWGETRAQAILRMRRALEEYRIVGVRTNIPFHQTLMDSHRFMGGQFDTRFVEERFSMEGASEADEAQTEIAAILATLVAHRETERSAQIVRRNERDTSNWKWVGRWERMHR
;
A
#
# COMPACT_ATOMS: atom_id res chain seq x y z
N MET A 1 -23.38 -17.58 7.29
CA MET A 1 -22.60 -17.07 6.11
C MET A 1 -23.00 -15.62 5.96
N PHE A 2 -22.07 -14.68 6.14
CA PHE A 2 -22.36 -13.23 6.12
C PHE A 2 -22.79 -12.74 4.73
N LYS A 3 -23.62 -11.68 4.69
CA LYS A 3 -24.18 -11.07 3.48
C LYS A 3 -23.81 -9.61 3.34
N LYS A 4 -23.54 -8.93 4.46
CA LYS A 4 -23.25 -7.50 4.51
C LYS A 4 -21.90 -7.21 5.18
N VAL A 5 -21.06 -6.43 4.50
CA VAL A 5 -19.68 -6.12 4.92
C VAL A 5 -19.53 -4.62 5.16
N LEU A 6 -19.12 -4.24 6.36
CA LEU A 6 -18.66 -2.88 6.64
C LEU A 6 -17.19 -2.76 6.28
N ILE A 7 -16.84 -1.75 5.48
CA ILE A 7 -15.47 -1.44 5.08
C ILE A 7 -14.93 -0.36 6.03
N ALA A 8 -14.08 -0.77 6.98
CA ALA A 8 -13.48 0.11 7.99
C ALA A 8 -12.23 0.81 7.45
N ASN A 9 -12.34 1.40 6.26
CA ASN A 9 -11.24 2.07 5.57
C ASN A 9 -11.77 3.13 4.60
N ARG A 10 -10.86 3.80 3.87
CA ARG A 10 -11.13 4.88 2.93
C ARG A 10 -10.30 4.75 1.64
N GLY A 11 -10.52 5.69 0.72
CA GLY A 11 -9.67 5.85 -0.46
C GLY A 11 -9.77 4.69 -1.43
N GLU A 12 -8.65 4.38 -2.10
CA GLU A 12 -8.61 3.36 -3.15
C GLU A 12 -8.90 1.96 -2.62
N ILE A 13 -8.41 1.63 -1.41
CA ILE A 13 -8.60 0.27 -0.85
C ILE A 13 -10.06 0.02 -0.48
N ALA A 14 -10.78 1.03 0.02
CA ALA A 14 -12.21 0.88 0.28
C ALA A 14 -12.98 0.66 -1.03
N VAL A 15 -12.63 1.36 -2.11
CA VAL A 15 -13.19 1.13 -3.46
C VAL A 15 -12.88 -0.29 -3.95
N ARG A 16 -11.62 -0.75 -3.76
CA ARG A 16 -11.18 -2.10 -4.14
C ARG A 16 -12.00 -3.20 -3.43
N ILE A 17 -12.20 -3.04 -2.13
CA ILE A 17 -12.99 -3.99 -1.32
C ILE A 17 -14.47 -3.97 -1.73
N ILE A 18 -15.06 -2.79 -1.93
CA ILE A 18 -16.46 -2.66 -2.39
C ILE A 18 -16.67 -3.38 -3.72
N ARG A 19 -15.73 -3.26 -4.66
CA ARG A 19 -15.80 -3.97 -5.95
C ARG A 19 -15.81 -5.49 -5.75
N ALA A 20 -14.89 -6.03 -4.95
CA ALA A 20 -14.84 -7.46 -4.65
C ALA A 20 -16.13 -7.95 -3.94
N CYS A 21 -16.66 -7.17 -2.99
CA CYS A 21 -17.93 -7.49 -2.33
C CYS A 21 -19.07 -7.58 -3.34
N ARG A 22 -19.20 -6.60 -4.24
CA ARG A 22 -20.24 -6.60 -5.28
C ARG A 22 -20.15 -7.78 -6.23
N GLU A 23 -18.95 -8.14 -6.67
CA GLU A 23 -18.71 -9.31 -7.53
C GLU A 23 -19.05 -10.63 -6.83
N LEU A 24 -18.98 -10.65 -5.49
CA LEU A 24 -19.40 -11.80 -4.66
C LEU A 24 -20.86 -11.74 -4.20
N GLY A 25 -21.62 -10.73 -4.64
CA GLY A 25 -23.02 -10.55 -4.26
C GLY A 25 -23.22 -10.17 -2.80
N LEU A 26 -22.29 -9.41 -2.22
CA LEU A 26 -22.31 -8.92 -0.84
C LEU A 26 -22.74 -7.45 -0.81
N GLU A 27 -23.61 -7.10 0.13
CA GLU A 27 -23.95 -5.72 0.45
C GLU A 27 -22.79 -5.03 1.17
N THR A 28 -22.66 -3.72 0.97
CA THR A 28 -21.50 -2.93 1.43
C THR A 28 -21.94 -1.74 2.27
N VAL A 29 -21.26 -1.53 3.40
CA VAL A 29 -21.41 -0.37 4.27
C VAL A 29 -20.09 0.37 4.30
N ALA A 30 -20.07 1.61 3.84
CA ALA A 30 -18.91 2.50 3.96
C ALA A 30 -19.01 3.33 5.24
N VAL A 31 -17.86 3.65 5.81
CA VAL A 31 -17.74 4.68 6.84
C VAL A 31 -16.88 5.83 6.31
N PHE A 32 -17.16 7.06 6.73
CA PHE A 32 -16.43 8.22 6.25
C PHE A 32 -16.32 9.33 7.29
N SER A 33 -15.22 10.08 7.23
CA SER A 33 -15.06 11.33 7.97
C SER A 33 -15.66 12.51 7.20
N GLU A 34 -15.77 13.67 7.85
CA GLU A 34 -16.28 14.88 7.18
C GLU A 34 -15.48 15.23 5.90
N ALA A 35 -14.16 15.02 5.90
CA ALA A 35 -13.30 15.25 4.73
C ALA A 35 -13.60 14.29 3.56
N ASP A 36 -14.08 13.09 3.84
CA ASP A 36 -14.35 12.07 2.83
C ASP A 36 -15.83 11.99 2.40
N ARG A 37 -16.67 12.94 2.82
CA ARG A 37 -18.11 12.93 2.52
C ARG A 37 -18.44 12.69 1.05
N ASN A 38 -17.61 13.20 0.16
CA ASN A 38 -17.79 13.08 -1.30
C ASN A 38 -16.89 12.02 -1.93
N ALA A 39 -16.14 11.21 -1.15
CA ALA A 39 -15.22 10.22 -1.67
C ALA A 39 -15.92 9.09 -2.46
N LEU A 40 -15.18 8.45 -3.39
CA LEU A 40 -15.76 7.41 -4.25
C LEU A 40 -16.31 6.22 -3.47
N HIS A 41 -15.63 5.79 -2.40
CA HIS A 41 -16.08 4.66 -1.60
C HIS A 41 -17.45 4.93 -0.94
N VAL A 42 -17.74 6.19 -0.57
CA VAL A 42 -19.05 6.61 -0.04
C VAL A 42 -20.14 6.53 -1.10
N ARG A 43 -19.82 6.86 -2.35
CA ARG A 43 -20.75 6.82 -3.48
C ARG A 43 -21.00 5.40 -4.01
N TYR A 44 -20.01 4.50 -3.81
CA TYR A 44 -20.07 3.14 -4.36
C TYR A 44 -20.71 2.16 -3.38
N ALA A 45 -20.61 2.37 -2.09
CA ALA A 45 -21.25 1.50 -1.10
C ALA A 45 -22.78 1.59 -1.17
N ASP A 46 -23.46 0.53 -0.74
CA ASP A 46 -24.92 0.49 -0.67
C ASP A 46 -25.44 1.37 0.46
N GLU A 47 -24.70 1.42 1.58
CA GLU A 47 -24.94 2.32 2.71
C GLU A 47 -23.66 3.06 3.11
N ALA A 48 -23.80 4.26 3.69
CA ALA A 48 -22.65 5.03 4.17
C ALA A 48 -22.97 5.81 5.46
N TYR A 49 -22.03 5.81 6.41
CA TYR A 49 -22.21 6.42 7.73
C TYR A 49 -21.05 7.34 8.10
N LEU A 50 -21.39 8.51 8.66
CA LEU A 50 -20.42 9.48 9.15
C LEU A 50 -19.79 9.01 10.47
N LEU A 51 -18.44 8.98 10.52
CA LEU A 51 -17.66 8.71 11.74
C LEU A 51 -17.44 9.95 12.60
N GLY A 52 -17.32 11.13 11.98
CA GLY A 52 -17.06 12.40 12.65
C GLY A 52 -16.04 13.26 11.91
N PRO A 53 -15.28 14.12 12.65
CA PRO A 53 -14.34 15.06 12.08
C PRO A 53 -13.25 14.43 11.22
N ALA A 54 -12.54 15.25 10.44
CA ALA A 54 -11.51 14.81 9.50
C ALA A 54 -10.33 14.06 10.14
N PRO A 55 -9.75 14.46 11.30
CA PRO A 55 -8.62 13.75 11.89
C PRO A 55 -8.92 12.27 12.12
N SER A 56 -8.00 11.38 11.72
CA SER A 56 -8.20 9.93 11.81
C SER A 56 -8.43 9.43 13.25
N ARG A 57 -7.78 10.05 14.25
CA ARG A 57 -8.00 9.74 15.68
C ARG A 57 -9.43 10.01 16.16
N GLU A 58 -10.17 10.85 15.46
CA GLU A 58 -11.56 11.21 15.77
C GLU A 58 -12.58 10.49 14.90
N SER A 59 -12.10 9.78 13.88
CA SER A 59 -12.89 9.08 12.87
C SER A 59 -12.44 7.63 12.66
N TYR A 60 -11.56 7.35 11.71
CA TYR A 60 -11.16 6.00 11.28
C TYR A 60 -10.43 5.16 12.35
N LEU A 61 -9.86 5.77 13.37
CA LEU A 61 -9.24 5.09 14.51
C LEU A 61 -10.21 4.90 15.70
N ARG A 62 -11.48 5.28 15.56
CA ARG A 62 -12.51 5.13 16.58
C ARG A 62 -13.23 3.80 16.42
N ALA A 63 -12.63 2.73 16.98
CA ALA A 63 -13.19 1.39 17.01
C ALA A 63 -14.62 1.35 17.56
N ASP A 64 -14.90 2.11 18.62
CA ASP A 64 -16.22 2.22 19.24
C ASP A 64 -17.29 2.71 18.27
N LYS A 65 -17.00 3.75 17.47
CA LYS A 65 -17.93 4.27 16.47
C LYS A 65 -18.14 3.30 15.32
N ILE A 66 -17.07 2.66 14.83
CA ILE A 66 -17.14 1.69 13.74
C ILE A 66 -18.01 0.50 14.15
N LEU A 67 -17.79 -0.06 15.36
CA LEU A 67 -18.60 -1.15 15.88
C LEU A 67 -20.06 -0.75 16.12
N ALA A 68 -20.32 0.47 16.58
CA ALA A 68 -21.68 0.98 16.72
C ALA A 68 -22.39 1.10 15.37
N ILE A 69 -21.69 1.53 14.31
CA ILE A 69 -22.21 1.59 12.95
C ILE A 69 -22.44 0.18 12.41
N ALA A 70 -21.52 -0.77 12.63
CA ALA A 70 -21.71 -2.15 12.21
C ALA A 70 -22.99 -2.76 12.78
N LYS A 71 -23.26 -2.55 14.07
CA LYS A 71 -24.51 -2.96 14.70
C LYS A 71 -25.73 -2.26 14.12
N LYS A 72 -25.64 -0.94 13.88
CA LYS A 72 -26.75 -0.14 13.36
C LYS A 72 -27.14 -0.50 11.93
N SER A 73 -26.17 -0.90 11.13
CA SER A 73 -26.36 -1.28 9.72
C SER A 73 -26.61 -2.78 9.53
N ASP A 74 -26.67 -3.54 10.63
CA ASP A 74 -26.74 -5.01 10.60
C ASP A 74 -25.64 -5.65 9.73
N ALA A 75 -24.41 -5.08 9.80
CA ALA A 75 -23.26 -5.63 9.11
C ALA A 75 -22.78 -6.91 9.79
N ASP A 76 -22.69 -7.99 9.03
CA ASP A 76 -22.25 -9.30 9.52
C ASP A 76 -20.73 -9.41 9.66
N ALA A 77 -20.00 -8.60 8.89
CA ALA A 77 -18.54 -8.66 8.83
C ALA A 77 -17.92 -7.26 8.67
N ILE A 78 -16.66 -7.13 9.09
CA ILE A 78 -15.86 -5.93 8.92
C ILE A 78 -14.59 -6.26 8.14
N HIS A 79 -14.35 -5.53 7.04
CA HIS A 79 -13.08 -5.56 6.32
C HIS A 79 -12.25 -4.33 6.69
N PRO A 80 -11.10 -4.49 7.37
CA PRO A 80 -10.29 -3.36 7.81
C PRO A 80 -9.41 -2.78 6.69
N GLY A 81 -9.20 -3.48 5.57
CA GLY A 81 -8.23 -3.11 4.53
C GLY A 81 -6.79 -3.17 5.05
N TYR A 82 -6.07 -2.07 4.92
CA TYR A 82 -4.73 -1.87 5.49
C TYR A 82 -4.64 -0.52 6.23
N GLY A 83 -3.67 -0.40 7.16
CA GLY A 83 -3.55 0.77 8.04
C GLY A 83 -4.71 0.86 9.05
N PHE A 84 -4.91 2.02 9.66
CA PHE A 84 -5.93 2.29 10.69
C PHE A 84 -6.05 1.17 11.75
N LEU A 85 -7.14 0.41 11.70
CA LEU A 85 -7.45 -0.64 12.67
C LEU A 85 -7.10 -2.06 12.19
N ALA A 86 -6.47 -2.20 11.01
CA ALA A 86 -6.23 -3.52 10.40
C ALA A 86 -5.33 -4.44 11.23
N GLU A 87 -4.37 -3.88 11.99
CA GLU A 87 -3.41 -4.62 12.82
C GLU A 87 -3.66 -4.40 14.33
N ARG A 88 -4.90 -4.07 14.70
CA ARG A 88 -5.30 -3.84 16.08
C ARG A 88 -5.98 -5.09 16.65
N GLU A 89 -5.23 -5.80 17.51
CA GLU A 89 -5.72 -7.00 18.21
C GLU A 89 -6.99 -6.74 18.99
N ASP A 90 -7.04 -5.63 19.75
CA ASP A 90 -8.20 -5.22 20.54
C ASP A 90 -9.47 -4.97 19.70
N PHE A 91 -9.29 -4.47 18.48
CA PHE A 91 -10.41 -4.29 17.54
C PHE A 91 -10.93 -5.61 16.99
N ALA A 92 -10.02 -6.50 16.57
CA ALA A 92 -10.39 -7.81 16.07
C ALA A 92 -11.07 -8.67 17.16
N ALA A 93 -10.59 -8.60 18.41
CA ALA A 93 -11.21 -9.27 19.54
C ALA A 93 -12.63 -8.74 19.82
N LYS A 94 -12.83 -7.42 19.81
CA LYS A 94 -14.17 -6.83 19.98
C LYS A 94 -15.14 -7.18 18.87
N CYS A 95 -14.67 -7.36 17.63
CA CYS A 95 -15.53 -7.87 16.55
C CYS A 95 -16.06 -9.25 16.91
N ALA A 96 -15.19 -10.16 17.37
CA ALA A 96 -15.57 -11.52 17.77
C ALA A 96 -16.55 -11.53 18.96
N GLU A 97 -16.33 -10.66 19.98
CA GLU A 97 -17.24 -10.51 21.12
C GLU A 97 -18.66 -10.05 20.72
N LEU A 98 -18.78 -9.39 19.55
CA LEU A 98 -20.02 -8.86 19.02
C LEU A 98 -20.64 -9.74 17.93
N ASP A 99 -20.11 -10.93 17.70
CA ASP A 99 -20.53 -11.86 16.62
C ASP A 99 -20.37 -11.24 15.21
N ILE A 100 -19.42 -10.31 15.04
CA ILE A 100 -19.08 -9.69 13.76
C ILE A 100 -17.80 -10.35 13.23
N ALA A 101 -17.86 -10.93 12.02
CA ALA A 101 -16.69 -11.55 11.42
C ALA A 101 -15.63 -10.50 11.06
N PHE A 102 -14.42 -10.58 11.65
CA PHE A 102 -13.29 -9.79 11.23
C PHE A 102 -12.64 -10.43 10.01
N ILE A 103 -12.59 -9.71 8.87
CA ILE A 103 -11.96 -10.22 7.64
C ILE A 103 -10.45 -9.96 7.71
N GLY A 104 -9.76 -10.91 8.26
CA GLY A 104 -8.33 -10.84 8.60
C GLY A 104 -7.91 -11.99 9.51
N PRO A 105 -6.72 -11.91 10.10
CA PRO A 105 -6.19 -12.95 11.00
C PRO A 105 -6.88 -12.94 12.37
N LYS A 106 -6.59 -13.99 13.13
CA LYS A 106 -7.05 -14.12 14.52
C LYS A 106 -6.41 -13.04 15.40
N PRO A 107 -7.10 -12.54 16.45
CA PRO A 107 -6.51 -11.60 17.40
C PRO A 107 -5.17 -12.07 17.98
N SER A 108 -5.06 -13.38 18.31
CA SER A 108 -3.83 -13.98 18.81
C SER A 108 -2.65 -13.90 17.85
N SER A 109 -2.90 -14.06 16.54
CA SER A 109 -1.85 -13.94 15.52
C SER A 109 -1.42 -12.48 15.34
N ILE A 110 -2.37 -11.53 15.42
CA ILE A 110 -2.05 -10.08 15.42
C ILE A 110 -1.17 -9.73 16.62
N ALA A 111 -1.56 -10.16 17.82
CA ALA A 111 -0.81 -9.90 19.05
C ALA A 111 0.60 -10.52 19.01
N ALA A 112 0.72 -11.77 18.51
CA ALA A 112 2.00 -12.48 18.44
C ALA A 112 2.98 -11.82 17.47
N MET A 113 2.50 -11.31 16.34
CA MET A 113 3.34 -10.70 15.29
C MET A 113 3.48 -9.18 15.43
N GLY A 114 2.59 -8.51 16.15
CA GLY A 114 2.68 -7.07 16.43
C GLY A 114 3.76 -6.70 17.43
N ASP A 115 4.17 -7.62 18.30
CA ASP A 115 5.27 -7.47 19.23
C ASP A 115 6.57 -8.01 18.58
N LYS A 116 7.51 -7.13 18.27
CA LYS A 116 8.75 -7.50 17.57
C LYS A 116 9.58 -8.57 18.30
N GLY A 117 9.62 -8.51 19.62
CA GLY A 117 10.35 -9.49 20.43
C GLY A 117 9.69 -10.86 20.39
N LYS A 118 8.38 -10.91 20.56
CA LYS A 118 7.61 -12.16 20.50
C LYS A 118 7.61 -12.74 19.08
N ALA A 119 7.43 -11.90 18.07
CA ALA A 119 7.49 -12.32 16.67
C ALA A 119 8.84 -12.97 16.36
N ARG A 120 9.95 -12.28 16.70
CA ARG A 120 11.32 -12.79 16.51
C ARG A 120 11.53 -14.13 17.24
N ALA A 121 11.16 -14.22 18.50
CA ALA A 121 11.29 -15.47 19.29
C ALA A 121 10.46 -16.62 18.70
N THR A 122 9.27 -16.33 18.20
CA THR A 122 8.39 -17.33 17.58
C THR A 122 8.97 -17.85 16.25
N VAL A 123 9.45 -16.95 15.38
CA VAL A 123 9.99 -17.37 14.07
C VAL A 123 11.34 -18.09 14.21
N ILE A 124 12.19 -17.73 15.20
CA ILE A 124 13.42 -18.46 15.51
C ILE A 124 13.10 -19.91 15.88
N LYS A 125 12.11 -20.14 16.76
CA LYS A 125 11.67 -21.50 17.15
C LYS A 125 11.15 -22.30 15.96
N ALA A 126 10.59 -21.64 14.96
CA ALA A 126 10.15 -22.26 13.70
C ALA A 126 11.29 -22.50 12.70
N GLY A 127 12.53 -22.14 13.04
CA GLY A 127 13.72 -22.31 12.18
C GLY A 127 13.80 -21.28 11.06
N VAL A 128 13.15 -20.13 11.23
CA VAL A 128 13.22 -19.01 10.27
C VAL A 128 14.47 -18.17 10.54
N PRO A 129 15.31 -17.90 9.54
CA PRO A 129 16.48 -17.05 9.70
C PRO A 129 16.08 -15.63 10.10
N VAL A 130 16.76 -15.06 11.09
CA VAL A 130 16.56 -13.66 11.53
C VAL A 130 17.86 -12.88 11.43
N VAL A 131 17.80 -11.57 11.29
CA VAL A 131 19.00 -10.72 11.31
C VAL A 131 19.75 -10.95 12.63
N PRO A 132 21.08 -11.22 12.61
CA PRO A 132 21.86 -11.34 13.84
C PRO A 132 21.69 -10.09 14.73
N GLY A 133 21.45 -10.27 16.02
CA GLY A 133 21.18 -9.16 16.93
C GLY A 133 21.02 -9.63 18.37
N THR A 134 20.54 -8.76 19.23
CA THR A 134 20.25 -9.10 20.63
C THR A 134 19.09 -10.10 20.72
N GLU A 135 19.24 -11.11 21.60
CA GLU A 135 18.20 -12.12 21.82
C GLU A 135 17.08 -11.59 22.70
N ASP A 136 17.44 -10.84 23.75
CA ASP A 136 16.47 -10.19 24.63
C ASP A 136 16.17 -8.78 24.09
N VAL A 137 14.91 -8.62 23.66
CA VAL A 137 14.44 -7.38 23.06
C VAL A 137 13.60 -6.65 24.11
N GLY A 138 14.22 -5.68 24.82
CA GLY A 138 13.44 -4.77 25.63
C GLY A 138 13.94 -4.41 27.02
N ASN A 139 14.78 -5.22 27.67
CA ASN A 139 15.22 -4.95 29.06
C ASN A 139 16.71 -4.75 29.25
N MET A 140 17.47 -4.55 28.14
CA MET A 140 18.92 -4.42 28.21
C MET A 140 19.32 -2.99 28.61
N THR A 141 20.29 -2.91 29.51
CA THR A 141 20.93 -1.63 29.86
C THR A 141 21.88 -1.19 28.73
N ASP A 142 22.29 0.10 28.73
CA ASP A 142 23.26 0.59 27.77
C ASP A 142 24.60 -0.16 27.90
N ALA A 143 24.99 -0.54 29.14
CA ALA A 143 26.20 -1.32 29.37
C ALA A 143 26.12 -2.73 28.74
N ASP A 144 24.96 -3.40 28.81
CA ASP A 144 24.74 -4.71 28.21
C ASP A 144 24.82 -4.61 26.67
N LEU A 145 24.21 -3.58 26.09
CA LEU A 145 24.21 -3.33 24.64
C LEU A 145 25.63 -3.01 24.14
N LEU A 146 26.41 -2.21 24.88
CA LEU A 146 27.81 -1.92 24.55
C LEU A 146 28.70 -3.18 24.61
N ASN A 147 28.45 -4.05 25.60
CA ASN A 147 29.23 -5.30 25.74
C ASN A 147 28.92 -6.32 24.65
N ILE A 148 27.66 -6.42 24.17
CA ILE A 148 27.25 -7.39 23.16
C ILE A 148 27.56 -6.93 21.73
N ALA A 149 27.58 -5.62 21.47
CA ALA A 149 27.75 -5.04 20.14
C ALA A 149 28.96 -5.59 19.36
N PRO A 150 30.15 -5.77 19.96
CA PRO A 150 31.29 -6.35 19.23
C PRO A 150 31.05 -7.79 18.73
N SER A 151 30.26 -8.58 19.44
CA SER A 151 29.94 -9.97 19.04
C SER A 151 28.97 -10.02 17.84
N ILE A 152 28.07 -9.04 17.71
CA ILE A 152 27.18 -8.91 16.55
C ILE A 152 27.97 -8.39 15.34
N GLY A 153 28.97 -7.52 15.58
CA GLY A 153 29.85 -6.93 14.58
C GLY A 153 29.24 -5.72 13.87
N PHE A 154 30.07 -4.69 13.62
CA PHE A 154 29.68 -3.45 12.94
C PHE A 154 29.61 -3.62 11.41
N PRO A 155 28.82 -2.81 10.69
CA PRO A 155 27.87 -1.82 11.22
C PRO A 155 26.63 -2.45 11.85
N LEU A 156 26.01 -1.73 12.80
CA LEU A 156 24.82 -2.13 13.54
C LEU A 156 23.67 -1.13 13.34
N LEU A 157 22.45 -1.59 13.62
CA LEU A 157 21.28 -0.75 13.80
C LEU A 157 20.81 -0.81 15.25
N ILE A 158 20.63 0.34 15.88
CA ILE A 158 19.84 0.50 17.09
C ILE A 158 18.40 0.67 16.66
N LYS A 159 17.47 -0.12 17.21
CA LYS A 159 16.05 -0.06 16.89
C LYS A 159 15.20 0.05 18.16
N ALA A 160 14.14 0.86 18.13
CA ALA A 160 13.14 0.87 19.17
C ALA A 160 12.34 -0.45 19.20
N THR A 161 12.04 -0.95 20.40
CA THR A 161 11.21 -2.15 20.59
C THR A 161 9.76 -1.88 20.22
N ALA A 162 9.24 -0.72 20.63
CA ALA A 162 7.93 -0.23 20.25
C ALA A 162 8.01 0.60 18.96
N GLY A 163 7.04 0.43 18.06
CA GLY A 163 6.90 1.24 16.85
C GLY A 163 7.48 0.62 15.57
N GLY A 164 7.33 1.36 14.47
CA GLY A 164 7.68 0.95 13.09
C GLY A 164 8.01 2.16 12.21
N GLY A 165 8.23 1.92 10.90
CA GLY A 165 8.43 3.00 9.93
C GLY A 165 9.74 3.77 10.08
N GLY A 166 10.79 3.16 10.68
CA GLY A 166 12.13 3.75 10.76
C GLY A 166 12.34 4.78 11.87
N LYS A 167 11.34 5.13 12.67
CA LYS A 167 11.51 6.03 13.81
C LYS A 167 12.27 5.33 14.94
N GLY A 168 13.21 6.05 15.57
CA GLY A 168 14.06 5.50 16.63
C GLY A 168 15.15 4.55 16.11
N MET A 169 15.44 4.54 14.80
CA MET A 169 16.56 3.80 14.24
C MET A 169 17.81 4.68 14.12
N ARG A 170 18.96 4.09 14.50
CA ARG A 170 20.29 4.71 14.35
C ARG A 170 21.29 3.71 13.83
N GLU A 171 21.99 4.09 12.77
CA GLU A 171 23.13 3.34 12.27
C GLU A 171 24.37 3.61 13.12
N VAL A 172 25.10 2.57 13.48
CA VAL A 172 26.30 2.61 14.30
C VAL A 172 27.41 1.92 13.54
N ARG A 173 28.49 2.64 13.24
CA ARG A 173 29.62 2.10 12.47
C ARG A 173 30.81 1.70 13.36
N SER A 174 30.88 2.24 14.58
CA SER A 174 31.94 1.94 15.54
C SER A 174 31.42 1.93 16.97
N LEU A 175 32.19 1.28 17.85
CA LEU A 175 31.86 1.23 19.28
C LEU A 175 31.93 2.63 19.94
N ASP A 176 32.81 3.50 19.45
CA ASP A 176 33.05 4.84 20.05
C ASP A 176 31.83 5.77 19.89
N GLU A 177 31.08 5.67 18.78
CA GLU A 177 29.90 6.49 18.55
C GLU A 177 28.63 5.95 19.22
N MET A 178 28.65 4.68 19.63
CA MET A 178 27.47 3.96 20.10
C MET A 178 26.81 4.59 21.35
N PRO A 179 27.54 5.07 22.40
CA PRO A 179 26.89 5.64 23.57
C PRO A 179 25.99 6.84 23.28
N ALA A 180 26.46 7.76 22.40
CA ALA A 180 25.71 8.95 22.02
C ALA A 180 24.45 8.57 21.19
N LEU A 181 24.59 7.61 20.28
CA LEU A 181 23.50 7.14 19.42
C LEU A 181 22.46 6.35 20.21
N LEU A 182 22.86 5.54 21.22
CA LEU A 182 21.92 4.85 22.12
C LEU A 182 21.04 5.83 22.87
N GLN A 183 21.64 6.86 23.49
CA GLN A 183 20.88 7.87 24.21
C GLN A 183 19.91 8.64 23.29
N SER A 184 20.36 8.94 22.05
CA SER A 184 19.50 9.60 21.07
C SER A 184 18.33 8.71 20.65
N ALA A 185 18.58 7.42 20.37
CA ALA A 185 17.55 6.47 19.98
C ALA A 185 16.51 6.25 21.08
N ARG A 186 16.96 6.08 22.35
CA ARG A 186 16.05 5.92 23.50
C ARG A 186 15.14 7.14 23.71
N ARG A 187 15.71 8.36 23.64
CA ARG A 187 14.91 9.61 23.78
C ARG A 187 13.87 9.76 22.67
N GLU A 188 14.25 9.41 21.45
CA GLU A 188 13.29 9.45 20.34
C GLU A 188 12.20 8.39 20.50
N ALA A 189 12.56 7.17 20.89
CA ALA A 189 11.62 6.08 21.15
C ALA A 189 10.63 6.43 22.28
N GLU A 190 11.13 6.94 23.39
CA GLU A 190 10.30 7.40 24.51
C GLU A 190 9.33 8.52 24.08
N SER A 191 9.84 9.52 23.34
CA SER A 191 9.01 10.64 22.87
C SER A 191 7.95 10.21 21.85
N ALA A 192 8.28 9.25 20.97
CA ALA A 192 7.40 8.86 19.88
C ALA A 192 6.39 7.77 20.28
N PHE A 193 6.79 6.88 21.19
CA PHE A 193 6.03 5.65 21.49
C PHE A 193 5.71 5.48 22.97
N GLY A 194 6.28 6.30 23.87
CA GLY A 194 6.14 6.16 25.31
C GLY A 194 6.94 4.98 25.89
N ASP A 195 7.87 4.43 25.12
CA ASP A 195 8.76 3.32 25.50
C ASP A 195 10.17 3.58 24.93
N GLY A 196 11.14 3.80 25.82
CA GLY A 196 12.54 4.07 25.49
C GLY A 196 13.40 2.81 25.28
N ASN A 197 12.80 1.62 25.27
CA ASN A 197 13.52 0.38 25.06
C ASN A 197 14.04 0.25 23.61
N VAL A 198 15.30 -0.18 23.49
CA VAL A 198 15.97 -0.38 22.21
C VAL A 198 16.72 -1.71 22.20
N TYR A 199 16.97 -2.22 21.03
CA TYR A 199 17.74 -3.43 20.77
C TYR A 199 18.70 -3.24 19.59
N LEU A 200 19.64 -4.15 19.42
CA LEU A 200 20.65 -4.12 18.34
C LEU A 200 20.38 -5.19 17.29
N GLU A 201 20.56 -4.80 16.04
CA GLU A 201 20.59 -5.74 14.92
C GLU A 201 21.80 -5.43 14.02
N LYS A 202 22.33 -6.44 13.36
CA LYS A 202 23.32 -6.26 12.29
C LYS A 202 22.73 -5.44 11.16
N LEU A 203 23.44 -4.42 10.70
CA LEU A 203 23.04 -3.73 9.48
C LEU A 203 23.36 -4.60 8.26
N VAL A 204 22.33 -4.98 7.53
CA VAL A 204 22.47 -5.70 6.26
C VAL A 204 22.66 -4.67 5.15
N GLU A 205 23.93 -4.46 4.75
CA GLU A 205 24.27 -3.48 3.70
C GLU A 205 23.90 -3.99 2.32
N GLY A 206 23.39 -3.09 1.46
CA GLY A 206 22.97 -3.44 0.11
C GLY A 206 21.79 -4.42 0.07
N ALA A 207 20.98 -4.45 1.14
CA ALA A 207 19.87 -5.37 1.27
C ALA A 207 18.75 -5.06 0.29
N ARG A 208 18.10 -6.11 -0.19
CA ARG A 208 16.81 -6.03 -0.86
C ARG A 208 15.68 -6.30 0.13
N HIS A 209 14.58 -5.61 -0.08
CA HIS A 209 13.34 -5.85 0.63
C HIS A 209 12.45 -6.73 -0.23
N ILE A 210 12.37 -7.99 0.13
CA ILE A 210 11.57 -9.00 -0.57
C ILE A 210 10.56 -9.57 0.39
N GLU A 211 9.32 -9.67 -0.05
CA GLU A 211 8.22 -10.12 0.80
C GLU A 211 7.41 -11.22 0.12
N PHE A 212 6.83 -12.12 0.91
CA PHE A 212 6.01 -13.23 0.42
C PHE A 212 4.57 -13.05 0.83
N GLN A 213 3.67 -13.06 -0.15
CA GLN A 213 2.24 -13.06 0.10
C GLN A 213 1.80 -14.41 0.63
N ILE A 214 1.21 -14.42 1.83
CA ILE A 214 0.62 -15.60 2.45
C ILE A 214 -0.89 -15.53 2.33
N ILE A 215 -1.50 -16.69 2.17
CA ILE A 215 -2.93 -16.89 2.34
C ILE A 215 -3.19 -18.20 3.08
N ALA A 216 -4.08 -18.17 4.09
CA ALA A 216 -4.35 -19.29 4.96
C ALA A 216 -5.84 -19.43 5.25
N ASP A 217 -6.36 -20.64 5.30
CA ASP A 217 -7.75 -20.93 5.66
C ASP A 217 -7.93 -21.45 7.09
N SER A 218 -9.16 -21.62 7.51
CA SER A 218 -9.50 -22.12 8.84
C SER A 218 -9.23 -23.62 9.07
N GLN A 219 -8.84 -24.34 8.03
CA GLN A 219 -8.51 -25.79 8.10
C GLN A 219 -7.01 -26.00 8.34
N GLY A 220 -6.22 -24.92 8.38
CA GLY A 220 -4.77 -24.97 8.53
C GLY A 220 -4.00 -25.11 7.21
N ASN A 221 -4.67 -24.99 6.07
CA ASN A 221 -3.98 -24.89 4.78
C ASN A 221 -3.35 -23.51 4.66
N VAL A 222 -2.04 -23.46 4.43
CA VAL A 222 -1.24 -22.24 4.27
C VAL A 222 -0.44 -22.36 2.99
N ILE A 223 -0.59 -21.42 2.08
CA ILE A 223 0.19 -21.29 0.85
C ILE A 223 0.79 -19.91 0.71
N HIS A 224 1.86 -19.80 -0.07
CA HIS A 224 2.37 -18.50 -0.51
C HIS A 224 1.99 -18.26 -1.98
N LEU A 225 1.69 -17.01 -2.31
CA LEU A 225 1.40 -16.58 -3.68
C LEU A 225 2.64 -15.94 -4.36
N GLY A 226 3.83 -16.33 -3.89
CA GLY A 226 5.10 -15.83 -4.36
C GLY A 226 5.52 -14.50 -3.75
N GLU A 227 6.62 -13.98 -4.28
CA GLU A 227 7.27 -12.79 -3.76
C GLU A 227 6.91 -11.52 -4.51
N ARG A 228 7.17 -10.39 -3.81
CA ARG A 228 7.25 -9.04 -4.34
C ARG A 228 8.59 -8.43 -3.99
N GLU A 229 9.16 -7.69 -4.91
CA GLU A 229 10.36 -6.87 -4.75
C GLU A 229 9.94 -5.46 -4.35
N CYS A 230 10.32 -5.00 -3.17
CA CYS A 230 9.89 -3.73 -2.58
C CYS A 230 11.07 -2.82 -2.21
N SER A 231 12.23 -3.00 -2.83
CA SER A 231 13.46 -2.25 -2.49
C SER A 231 13.43 -0.80 -2.97
N ILE A 232 12.58 -0.44 -3.94
CA ILE A 232 12.45 0.95 -4.37
C ILE A 232 11.60 1.71 -3.35
N GLN A 233 12.29 2.31 -2.40
CA GLN A 233 11.68 3.02 -1.28
C GLN A 233 12.48 4.28 -0.94
N ARG A 234 11.82 5.21 -0.26
CA ARG A 234 12.41 6.43 0.27
C ARG A 234 12.02 6.58 1.73
N ARG A 235 13.00 6.74 2.62
CA ARG A 235 12.77 6.82 4.08
C ARG A 235 11.87 5.68 4.58
N HIS A 236 12.15 4.45 4.12
CA HIS A 236 11.38 3.23 4.41
C HIS A 236 9.92 3.23 3.90
N GLN A 237 9.55 4.17 3.03
CA GLN A 237 8.26 4.15 2.33
C GLN A 237 8.44 3.58 0.93
N LYS A 238 7.77 2.49 0.64
CA LYS A 238 7.77 1.84 -0.68
C LYS A 238 7.17 2.79 -1.71
N LEU A 239 7.78 2.89 -2.89
CA LEU A 239 7.36 3.76 -4.00
C LEU A 239 7.05 2.98 -5.27
N VAL A 240 7.82 1.90 -5.51
CA VAL A 240 7.62 1.00 -6.64
C VAL A 240 7.80 -0.43 -6.17
N GLU A 241 6.89 -1.29 -6.55
CA GLU A 241 6.91 -2.71 -6.27
C GLU A 241 6.79 -3.52 -7.56
N GLU A 242 7.40 -4.68 -7.62
CA GLU A 242 7.32 -5.58 -8.77
C GLU A 242 7.22 -7.06 -8.34
N ALA A 243 6.60 -7.85 -9.18
CA ALA A 243 6.52 -9.31 -9.05
C ALA A 243 6.69 -9.99 -10.42
N PRO A 244 7.50 -11.07 -10.50
CA PRO A 244 8.42 -11.56 -9.49
C PRO A 244 9.63 -10.65 -9.29
N SER A 245 10.43 -10.89 -8.23
CA SER A 245 11.69 -10.16 -8.03
C SER A 245 12.71 -10.50 -9.13
N PRO A 246 13.37 -9.50 -9.73
CA PRO A 246 14.44 -9.74 -10.71
C PRO A 246 15.73 -10.29 -10.05
N PHE A 247 15.79 -10.41 -8.74
CA PHE A 247 16.94 -10.86 -7.98
C PHE A 247 16.87 -12.34 -7.59
N LEU A 248 15.65 -12.87 -7.37
CA LEU A 248 15.48 -14.26 -6.98
C LEU A 248 15.50 -15.20 -8.18
N ASP A 249 16.25 -16.30 -8.04
CA ASP A 249 16.05 -17.49 -8.87
C ASP A 249 14.99 -18.42 -8.25
N ASP A 250 14.66 -19.49 -8.95
CA ASP A 250 13.58 -20.42 -8.53
C ASP A 250 13.94 -21.15 -7.22
N GLU A 251 15.21 -21.49 -7.02
CA GLU A 251 15.67 -22.20 -5.81
C GLU A 251 15.51 -21.30 -4.56
N LEU A 252 15.96 -20.05 -4.64
CA LEU A 252 15.85 -19.11 -3.52
C LEU A 252 14.38 -18.75 -3.26
N ARG A 253 13.57 -18.60 -4.31
CA ARG A 253 12.13 -18.36 -4.20
C ARG A 253 11.43 -19.47 -3.44
N GLU A 254 11.68 -20.74 -3.80
CA GLU A 254 11.08 -21.88 -3.13
C GLU A 254 11.52 -21.99 -1.68
N LYS A 255 12.81 -21.80 -1.41
CA LYS A 255 13.35 -21.81 -0.05
C LYS A 255 12.72 -20.72 0.82
N MET A 256 12.67 -19.47 0.34
CA MET A 256 12.07 -18.36 1.08
C MET A 256 10.55 -18.54 1.26
N GLY A 257 9.86 -18.99 0.21
CA GLY A 257 8.42 -19.28 0.27
C GLY A 257 8.08 -20.36 1.30
N SER A 258 8.85 -21.46 1.32
CA SER A 258 8.70 -22.50 2.33
C SER A 258 8.92 -21.97 3.75
N VAL A 259 9.89 -21.09 3.95
CA VAL A 259 10.15 -20.45 5.25
C VAL A 259 9.01 -19.51 5.63
N ALA A 260 8.45 -18.75 4.69
CA ALA A 260 7.32 -17.87 4.92
C ALA A 260 6.05 -18.65 5.34
N VAL A 261 5.80 -19.81 4.72
CA VAL A 261 4.71 -20.72 5.13
C VAL A 261 4.93 -21.23 6.56
N LYS A 262 6.15 -21.68 6.91
CA LYS A 262 6.49 -22.13 8.27
C LYS A 262 6.30 -21.05 9.31
N ALA A 263 6.72 -19.81 9.02
CA ALA A 263 6.53 -18.66 9.91
C ALA A 263 5.03 -18.41 10.18
N SER A 264 4.21 -18.52 9.15
CA SER A 264 2.75 -18.32 9.26
C SER A 264 2.07 -19.44 10.03
N GLN A 265 2.47 -20.70 9.81
CA GLN A 265 1.98 -21.85 10.55
C GLN A 265 2.30 -21.78 12.04
N ALA A 266 3.50 -21.23 12.39
CA ALA A 266 3.93 -21.11 13.78
C ALA A 266 3.04 -20.19 14.64
N VAL A 267 2.23 -19.34 14.01
CA VAL A 267 1.29 -18.42 14.68
C VAL A 267 -0.18 -18.73 14.37
N ASP A 268 -0.46 -19.92 13.84
CA ASP A 268 -1.82 -20.35 13.46
C ASP A 268 -2.54 -19.28 12.63
N TYR A 269 -1.82 -18.77 11.59
CA TYR A 269 -2.27 -17.67 10.77
C TYR A 269 -3.53 -17.99 9.98
N LEU A 270 -4.40 -17.00 9.85
CA LEU A 270 -5.63 -17.09 9.08
C LEU A 270 -5.75 -15.87 8.14
N ASN A 271 -6.29 -16.07 6.96
CA ASN A 271 -6.56 -15.05 5.95
C ASN A 271 -5.28 -14.58 5.23
N ALA A 272 -5.29 -13.38 4.63
CA ALA A 272 -4.14 -12.86 3.89
C ALA A 272 -3.16 -12.13 4.82
N GLY A 273 -1.86 -12.37 4.63
CA GLY A 273 -0.77 -11.71 5.32
C GLY A 273 0.49 -11.72 4.49
N THR A 274 1.52 -11.07 4.96
CA THR A 274 2.79 -10.95 4.25
C THR A 274 3.96 -11.14 5.18
N ILE A 275 4.92 -11.98 4.80
CA ILE A 275 6.21 -12.14 5.47
C ILE A 275 7.25 -11.31 4.72
N GLU A 276 7.83 -10.35 5.40
CA GLU A 276 8.89 -9.48 4.86
C GLU A 276 10.28 -10.00 5.22
N PHE A 277 11.18 -9.97 4.25
CA PHE A 277 12.57 -10.38 4.40
C PHE A 277 13.54 -9.31 3.92
N LEU A 278 14.70 -9.24 4.55
CA LEU A 278 15.90 -8.62 3.98
C LEU A 278 16.74 -9.70 3.31
N VAL A 279 17.16 -9.46 2.07
CA VAL A 279 18.03 -10.36 1.32
C VAL A 279 19.32 -9.63 1.01
N ASP A 280 20.47 -10.18 1.44
CA ASP A 280 21.77 -9.58 1.19
C ASP A 280 22.32 -9.90 -0.22
N LYS A 281 23.46 -9.30 -0.56
CA LYS A 281 24.14 -9.51 -1.86
C LYS A 281 24.59 -10.96 -2.08
N ASP A 282 24.81 -11.70 -0.99
CA ASP A 282 25.27 -13.09 -1.00
C ASP A 282 24.06 -14.08 -0.98
N ARG A 283 22.83 -13.54 -1.15
CA ARG A 283 21.55 -14.28 -1.18
C ARG A 283 21.19 -14.95 0.15
N ASN A 284 21.76 -14.50 1.26
CA ASN A 284 21.22 -14.85 2.57
C ASN A 284 20.00 -13.99 2.83
N PHE A 285 18.98 -14.58 3.42
CA PHE A 285 17.74 -13.87 3.72
C PHE A 285 17.42 -13.98 5.21
N TYR A 286 16.79 -12.93 5.71
CA TYR A 286 16.48 -12.76 7.12
C TYR A 286 15.07 -12.22 7.27
N PHE A 287 14.28 -12.82 8.16
CA PHE A 287 12.96 -12.32 8.53
C PHE A 287 13.08 -10.90 9.08
N LEU A 288 12.23 -10.01 8.57
CA LEU A 288 12.12 -8.63 9.02
C LEU A 288 10.90 -8.45 9.93
N GLU A 289 9.72 -8.71 9.37
CA GLU A 289 8.44 -8.64 10.09
C GLU A 289 7.33 -9.41 9.35
N MET A 290 6.20 -9.59 10.01
CA MET A 290 4.98 -10.06 9.38
C MET A 290 3.92 -8.97 9.44
N ASN A 291 3.40 -8.59 8.28
CA ASN A 291 2.22 -7.74 8.20
C ASN A 291 0.96 -8.60 8.24
N THR A 292 0.20 -8.46 9.32
CA THR A 292 -0.99 -9.27 9.60
C THR A 292 -2.25 -8.71 8.93
N ARG A 293 -2.11 -8.29 7.69
CA ARG A 293 -3.15 -7.63 6.87
C ARG A 293 -2.87 -7.75 5.38
N LEU A 294 -3.80 -7.29 4.58
CA LEU A 294 -3.56 -7.02 3.17
C LEU A 294 -2.50 -5.92 3.00
N GLN A 295 -1.60 -6.05 2.04
CA GLN A 295 -0.61 -5.04 1.69
C GLN A 295 -1.13 -4.09 0.59
N VAL A 296 -0.57 -2.87 0.52
CA VAL A 296 -0.87 -1.90 -0.55
C VAL A 296 -0.58 -2.53 -1.91
N GLU A 297 0.55 -3.17 -2.04
CA GLU A 297 1.17 -3.75 -3.23
C GLU A 297 0.62 -5.14 -3.63
N HIS A 298 -0.48 -5.61 -3.01
CA HIS A 298 -1.12 -6.87 -3.41
C HIS A 298 -1.46 -6.97 -4.91
N PRO A 299 -1.74 -5.87 -5.64
CA PRO A 299 -2.10 -5.95 -7.04
C PRO A 299 -1.04 -6.56 -7.94
N VAL A 300 0.27 -6.39 -7.67
CA VAL A 300 1.30 -7.02 -8.51
C VAL A 300 1.27 -8.55 -8.42
N THR A 301 0.98 -9.08 -7.21
CA THR A 301 0.78 -10.52 -7.03
C THR A 301 -0.47 -11.00 -7.77
N GLU A 302 -1.58 -10.28 -7.67
CA GLU A 302 -2.82 -10.60 -8.40
C GLU A 302 -2.60 -10.63 -9.91
N MET A 303 -1.83 -9.68 -10.44
CA MET A 303 -1.56 -9.59 -11.89
C MET A 303 -0.71 -10.75 -12.42
N VAL A 304 0.21 -11.29 -11.64
CA VAL A 304 1.09 -12.39 -12.08
C VAL A 304 0.54 -13.78 -11.75
N THR A 305 -0.33 -13.91 -10.74
CA THR A 305 -0.92 -15.20 -10.34
C THR A 305 -2.32 -15.41 -10.90
N GLY A 306 -3.04 -14.32 -11.19
CA GLY A 306 -4.47 -14.36 -11.54
C GLY A 306 -5.40 -14.63 -10.36
N ILE A 307 -4.90 -14.61 -9.11
CA ILE A 307 -5.67 -14.87 -7.89
C ILE A 307 -6.10 -13.52 -7.29
N ASP A 308 -7.40 -13.29 -7.15
CA ASP A 308 -7.95 -12.12 -6.46
C ASP A 308 -7.86 -12.31 -4.94
N ILE A 309 -6.87 -11.66 -4.33
CA ILE A 309 -6.57 -11.81 -2.89
C ILE A 309 -7.70 -11.27 -2.03
N VAL A 310 -8.33 -10.16 -2.41
CA VAL A 310 -9.46 -9.58 -1.64
C VAL A 310 -10.69 -10.49 -1.71
N ALA A 311 -10.96 -11.07 -2.87
CA ALA A 311 -12.04 -12.05 -3.00
C ALA A 311 -11.76 -13.32 -2.15
N GLU A 312 -10.51 -13.80 -2.11
CA GLU A 312 -10.14 -14.93 -1.25
C GLU A 312 -10.25 -14.57 0.24
N GLN A 313 -9.86 -13.35 0.67
CA GLN A 313 -10.07 -12.91 2.04
C GLN A 313 -11.54 -13.01 2.45
N LEU A 314 -12.45 -12.56 1.58
CA LEU A 314 -13.89 -12.63 1.80
C LEU A 314 -14.42 -14.09 1.82
N ARG A 315 -13.90 -14.96 0.95
CA ARG A 315 -14.27 -16.39 0.89
C ARG A 315 -13.82 -17.13 2.15
N ILE A 316 -12.57 -16.93 2.57
CA ILE A 316 -12.00 -17.54 3.77
C ILE A 316 -12.78 -17.10 5.02
N ALA A 317 -13.05 -15.79 5.15
CA ALA A 317 -13.82 -15.27 6.28
C ALA A 317 -15.27 -15.81 6.31
N ARG A 318 -15.81 -16.29 5.18
CA ARG A 318 -17.09 -17.01 5.09
C ARG A 318 -16.97 -18.51 5.42
N GLY A 319 -15.80 -18.95 5.89
CA GLY A 319 -15.54 -20.34 6.26
C GLY A 319 -15.24 -21.28 5.07
N ARG A 320 -14.92 -20.74 3.89
CA ARG A 320 -14.50 -21.55 2.75
C ARG A 320 -13.04 -21.95 2.88
N GLN A 321 -12.73 -23.15 2.45
CA GLN A 321 -11.35 -23.61 2.27
C GLN A 321 -10.71 -22.88 1.08
N LEU A 322 -9.37 -22.82 1.08
CA LEU A 322 -8.61 -22.38 -0.08
C LEU A 322 -8.99 -23.20 -1.31
N SER A 323 -9.21 -22.50 -2.43
CA SER A 323 -9.51 -23.12 -3.73
C SER A 323 -8.25 -23.55 -4.47
N TYR A 324 -7.08 -23.27 -3.91
CA TYR A 324 -5.76 -23.46 -4.54
C TYR A 324 -4.85 -24.25 -3.60
N THR A 325 -4.04 -25.12 -4.17
CA THR A 325 -2.86 -25.72 -3.54
C THR A 325 -1.62 -24.91 -3.89
N GLN A 326 -0.47 -25.20 -3.26
CA GLN A 326 0.79 -24.54 -3.63
C GLN A 326 1.17 -24.79 -5.09
N ASP A 327 0.87 -25.96 -5.63
CA ASP A 327 1.19 -26.35 -7.01
C ASP A 327 0.35 -25.61 -8.06
N ASP A 328 -0.79 -25.04 -7.66
CA ASP A 328 -1.64 -24.23 -8.53
C ASP A 328 -1.12 -22.79 -8.70
N VAL A 329 -0.27 -22.33 -7.77
CA VAL A 329 0.30 -20.98 -7.80
C VAL A 329 1.44 -20.92 -8.81
N LYS A 330 1.21 -20.24 -9.92
CA LYS A 330 2.21 -20.07 -10.99
C LYS A 330 2.29 -18.63 -11.42
N PHE A 331 3.51 -18.12 -11.53
CA PHE A 331 3.74 -16.82 -12.11
C PHE A 331 3.56 -16.83 -13.62
N LYS A 332 2.83 -15.84 -14.11
CA LYS A 332 2.65 -15.57 -15.52
C LYS A 332 3.03 -14.13 -15.82
N GLY A 333 4.14 -13.95 -16.51
CA GLY A 333 4.66 -12.64 -16.84
C GLY A 333 5.29 -11.90 -15.64
N HIS A 334 5.23 -10.57 -15.71
CA HIS A 334 5.84 -9.66 -14.75
C HIS A 334 4.93 -8.44 -14.54
N ALA A 335 4.74 -8.02 -13.31
CA ALA A 335 3.94 -6.84 -12.97
C ALA A 335 4.79 -5.81 -12.22
N ILE A 336 4.51 -4.53 -12.45
CA ILE A 336 5.13 -3.40 -11.75
C ILE A 336 4.00 -2.49 -11.27
N GLU A 337 4.08 -2.06 -10.03
CA GLU A 337 3.22 -1.05 -9.42
C GLU A 337 4.02 0.21 -9.13
N CYS A 338 3.45 1.39 -9.44
CA CYS A 338 3.94 2.69 -9.01
C CYS A 338 2.89 3.34 -8.10
N ARG A 339 3.29 3.72 -6.88
CA ARG A 339 2.43 4.51 -5.98
C ARG A 339 2.40 5.95 -6.43
N VAL A 340 1.27 6.40 -6.95
CA VAL A 340 1.09 7.79 -7.37
C VAL A 340 0.61 8.61 -6.19
N ASN A 341 1.51 9.44 -5.67
CA ASN A 341 1.29 10.28 -4.50
C ASN A 341 1.12 11.75 -4.91
N ALA A 342 0.32 12.49 -4.15
CA ALA A 342 0.25 13.95 -4.22
C ALA A 342 1.46 14.56 -3.48
N GLU A 343 2.63 14.50 -4.11
CA GLU A 343 3.92 14.93 -3.58
C GLU A 343 4.74 15.60 -4.68
N ASP A 344 5.56 16.57 -4.31
CA ASP A 344 6.48 17.25 -5.22
C ASP A 344 7.88 16.61 -5.18
N PRO A 345 8.27 15.79 -6.17
CA PRO A 345 9.55 15.11 -6.16
C PRO A 345 10.75 16.04 -6.35
N PHE A 346 10.56 17.23 -6.91
CA PHE A 346 11.60 18.26 -7.07
C PHE A 346 11.83 19.04 -5.79
N ASN A 347 10.86 19.02 -4.86
CA ASN A 347 10.93 19.70 -3.58
C ASN A 347 10.89 18.69 -2.42
N ASN A 348 11.83 17.76 -2.42
CA ASN A 348 12.01 16.76 -1.35
C ASN A 348 10.74 15.97 -0.98
N PHE A 349 9.85 15.73 -1.97
CA PHE A 349 8.58 15.00 -1.80
C PHE A 349 7.65 15.63 -0.75
N ILE A 350 7.60 16.97 -0.71
CA ILE A 350 6.63 17.67 0.16
C ILE A 350 5.22 17.33 -0.33
N PRO A 351 4.30 16.96 0.59
CA PRO A 351 2.90 16.72 0.25
C PRO A 351 2.24 17.93 -0.42
N SER A 352 1.49 17.68 -1.48
CA SER A 352 0.75 18.67 -2.24
C SER A 352 -0.75 18.49 -2.00
N THR A 353 -1.34 19.41 -1.27
CA THR A 353 -2.79 19.46 -1.04
C THR A 353 -3.48 20.34 -2.07
N GLY A 354 -4.75 20.10 -2.31
CA GLY A 354 -5.54 20.88 -3.26
C GLY A 354 -6.65 20.09 -3.93
N ARG A 355 -7.33 20.73 -4.87
CA ARG A 355 -8.45 20.13 -5.60
C ARG A 355 -7.99 19.64 -6.97
N ILE A 356 -8.24 18.38 -7.27
CA ILE A 356 -7.99 17.80 -8.59
C ILE A 356 -8.99 18.41 -9.57
N SER A 357 -8.51 19.22 -10.51
CA SER A 357 -9.35 19.87 -11.53
C SER A 357 -9.57 18.97 -12.74
N HIS A 358 -8.56 18.16 -13.10
CA HIS A 358 -8.60 17.22 -14.21
C HIS A 358 -7.80 15.97 -13.88
N SER A 359 -8.28 14.81 -14.37
CA SER A 359 -7.56 13.53 -14.27
C SER A 359 -7.82 12.72 -15.53
N LEU A 360 -6.76 12.32 -16.22
CA LEU A 360 -6.77 11.37 -17.32
C LEU A 360 -6.05 10.11 -16.88
N ILE A 361 -6.80 9.03 -16.70
CA ILE A 361 -6.29 7.75 -16.23
C ILE A 361 -5.81 6.92 -17.42
N PRO A 362 -4.58 6.37 -17.40
CA PRO A 362 -4.09 5.50 -18.46
C PRO A 362 -4.89 4.21 -18.54
N THR A 363 -5.06 3.70 -19.76
CA THR A 363 -5.82 2.49 -20.04
C THR A 363 -5.08 1.58 -21.03
N GLY A 364 -5.73 0.52 -21.46
CA GLY A 364 -5.22 -0.42 -22.47
C GLY A 364 -4.77 -1.76 -21.89
N PRO A 365 -4.36 -2.71 -22.74
CA PRO A 365 -4.01 -4.07 -22.31
C PRO A 365 -2.93 -4.09 -21.24
N GLY A 366 -3.17 -4.82 -20.14
CA GLY A 366 -2.22 -4.98 -19.05
C GLY A 366 -1.97 -3.70 -18.24
N VAL A 367 -2.91 -2.75 -18.22
CA VAL A 367 -2.89 -1.55 -17.37
C VAL A 367 -4.08 -1.61 -16.41
N ARG A 368 -3.79 -1.45 -15.12
CA ARG A 368 -4.76 -1.35 -14.03
C ARG A 368 -4.46 -0.11 -13.20
N VAL A 369 -5.50 0.63 -12.83
CA VAL A 369 -5.38 1.77 -11.91
C VAL A 369 -6.37 1.58 -10.77
N ASP A 370 -5.83 1.44 -9.55
CA ASP A 370 -6.63 1.44 -8.34
C ASP A 370 -6.60 2.85 -7.75
N THR A 371 -7.74 3.53 -7.72
CA THR A 371 -7.84 4.92 -7.27
C THR A 371 -9.13 5.19 -6.53
N GLY A 372 -9.07 6.13 -5.58
CA GLY A 372 -10.21 6.65 -4.83
C GLY A 372 -10.55 8.09 -5.18
N VAL A 373 -9.86 8.70 -6.16
CA VAL A 373 -10.03 10.11 -6.52
C VAL A 373 -10.66 10.30 -7.91
N TYR A 374 -11.17 11.48 -8.17
CA TYR A 374 -11.82 11.88 -9.43
C TYR A 374 -11.73 13.40 -9.63
N PRO A 375 -11.97 13.96 -10.81
CA PRO A 375 -12.02 15.40 -11.02
C PRO A 375 -13.04 16.08 -10.10
N GLY A 376 -12.56 17.03 -9.30
CA GLY A 376 -13.32 17.71 -8.25
C GLY A 376 -13.05 17.20 -6.83
N PHE A 377 -12.32 16.09 -6.65
CA PHE A 377 -11.91 15.59 -5.35
C PHE A 377 -10.83 16.48 -4.72
N GLU A 378 -10.88 16.66 -3.40
CA GLU A 378 -9.91 17.46 -2.63
C GLU A 378 -8.94 16.56 -1.89
N ILE A 379 -7.64 16.74 -2.15
CA ILE A 379 -6.54 16.12 -1.40
C ILE A 379 -6.30 16.95 -0.16
N THR A 380 -6.54 16.36 1.00
CA THR A 380 -6.44 17.02 2.31
C THR A 380 -5.16 16.61 3.06
N PRO A 381 -4.69 17.40 4.02
CA PRO A 381 -3.50 17.06 4.82
C PRO A 381 -3.78 16.02 5.94
N TYR A 382 -4.98 15.50 6.05
CA TYR A 382 -5.38 14.61 7.15
C TYR A 382 -4.98 13.17 6.95
N TYR A 383 -4.71 12.74 5.71
CA TYR A 383 -4.48 11.35 5.32
C TYR A 383 -3.24 11.22 4.45
N ASP A 384 -2.90 9.97 4.16
CA ASP A 384 -1.81 9.63 3.25
C ASP A 384 -1.97 10.32 1.88
N PRO A 385 -0.88 10.84 1.29
CA PRO A 385 -0.92 11.54 0.01
C PRO A 385 -1.17 10.62 -1.19
N MET A 386 -1.29 9.31 -1.02
CA MET A 386 -1.50 8.35 -2.11
C MET A 386 -2.83 8.58 -2.80
N ILE A 387 -2.76 8.92 -4.09
CA ILE A 387 -3.90 9.20 -4.97
C ILE A 387 -4.36 7.93 -5.67
N ALA A 388 -3.40 7.14 -6.13
CA ALA A 388 -3.66 5.95 -6.92
C ALA A 388 -2.46 5.00 -6.88
N LYS A 389 -2.72 3.75 -7.27
CA LYS A 389 -1.72 2.77 -7.66
C LYS A 389 -1.85 2.55 -9.16
N LEU A 390 -0.77 2.75 -9.89
CA LEU A 390 -0.69 2.42 -11.31
C LEU A 390 0.04 1.08 -11.43
N ILE A 391 -0.66 0.06 -11.89
CA ILE A 391 -0.13 -1.29 -12.03
C ILE A 391 -0.11 -1.65 -13.52
N VAL A 392 0.99 -2.23 -13.96
CA VAL A 392 1.11 -2.78 -15.32
C VAL A 392 1.57 -4.21 -15.28
N TRP A 393 1.16 -4.97 -16.29
CA TRP A 393 1.60 -6.34 -16.52
C TRP A 393 2.19 -6.49 -17.92
N GLY A 394 3.22 -7.30 -18.06
CA GLY A 394 3.82 -7.70 -19.34
C GLY A 394 4.27 -9.16 -19.30
N GLU A 395 4.48 -9.77 -20.46
CA GLU A 395 5.00 -11.15 -20.54
C GLU A 395 6.43 -11.26 -20.01
N THR A 396 7.17 -10.14 -20.05
CA THR A 396 8.52 -10.00 -19.52
C THR A 396 8.66 -8.70 -18.73
N ARG A 397 9.67 -8.61 -17.85
CA ARG A 397 10.00 -7.39 -17.10
C ARG A 397 10.23 -6.19 -18.03
N ALA A 398 10.96 -6.40 -19.13
CA ALA A 398 11.22 -5.34 -20.12
C ALA A 398 9.91 -4.80 -20.71
N GLN A 399 8.98 -5.69 -21.06
CA GLN A 399 7.67 -5.28 -21.57
C GLN A 399 6.83 -4.55 -20.52
N ALA A 400 6.89 -4.97 -19.26
CA ALA A 400 6.24 -4.26 -18.14
C ALA A 400 6.82 -2.86 -17.96
N ILE A 401 8.15 -2.68 -18.01
CA ILE A 401 8.80 -1.36 -17.93
C ILE A 401 8.35 -0.46 -19.09
N LEU A 402 8.36 -0.95 -20.35
CA LEU A 402 7.91 -0.16 -21.50
C LEU A 402 6.43 0.24 -21.37
N ARG A 403 5.61 -0.66 -20.85
CA ARG A 403 4.18 -0.38 -20.59
C ARG A 403 3.99 0.64 -19.49
N MET A 404 4.80 0.57 -18.43
CA MET A 404 4.77 1.57 -17.35
C MET A 404 5.16 2.95 -17.84
N ARG A 405 6.20 3.07 -18.68
CA ARG A 405 6.60 4.35 -19.32
C ARG A 405 5.42 4.97 -20.07
N ARG A 406 4.81 4.22 -20.99
CA ARG A 406 3.64 4.69 -21.74
C ARG A 406 2.51 5.10 -20.79
N ALA A 407 2.19 4.28 -19.80
CA ALA A 407 1.10 4.56 -18.87
C ALA A 407 1.36 5.82 -18.04
N LEU A 408 2.61 6.04 -17.59
CA LEU A 408 3.01 7.25 -16.87
C LEU A 408 2.98 8.51 -17.76
N GLU A 409 3.32 8.38 -19.06
CA GLU A 409 3.19 9.47 -20.05
C GLU A 409 1.74 9.87 -20.30
N GLU A 410 0.82 8.91 -20.30
CA GLU A 410 -0.62 9.15 -20.49
C GLU A 410 -1.28 9.67 -19.21
N TYR A 411 -0.73 9.37 -18.00
CA TYR A 411 -1.35 9.75 -16.75
C TYR A 411 -1.22 11.25 -16.47
N ARG A 412 -2.34 11.95 -16.48
CA ARG A 412 -2.41 13.40 -16.20
C ARG A 412 -3.27 13.65 -14.97
N ILE A 413 -2.72 14.38 -14.01
CA ILE A 413 -3.43 14.88 -12.83
C ILE A 413 -3.12 16.36 -12.72
N VAL A 414 -4.16 17.19 -12.68
CA VAL A 414 -4.04 18.65 -12.64
C VAL A 414 -4.71 19.17 -11.37
N GLY A 415 -4.09 20.15 -10.72
CA GLY A 415 -4.58 20.79 -9.49
C GLY A 415 -3.74 20.47 -8.26
N VAL A 416 -2.94 19.41 -8.29
CA VAL A 416 -1.92 19.05 -7.29
C VAL A 416 -0.65 18.59 -7.98
N ARG A 417 0.50 18.74 -7.33
CA ARG A 417 1.74 18.12 -7.78
C ARG A 417 1.74 16.65 -7.44
N THR A 418 2.38 15.83 -8.28
CA THR A 418 2.46 14.37 -8.08
C THR A 418 3.89 13.87 -8.30
N ASN A 419 4.19 12.70 -7.76
CA ASN A 419 5.47 12.02 -7.97
C ASN A 419 5.56 11.26 -9.32
N ILE A 420 4.63 11.46 -10.24
CA ILE A 420 4.69 10.87 -11.60
C ILE A 420 6.03 11.16 -12.30
N PRO A 421 6.60 12.39 -12.28
CA PRO A 421 7.90 12.66 -12.88
C PRO A 421 9.04 11.81 -12.28
N PHE A 422 9.00 11.54 -10.98
CA PHE A 422 9.96 10.62 -10.34
C PHE A 422 9.85 9.21 -10.93
N HIS A 423 8.65 8.68 -11.08
CA HIS A 423 8.44 7.36 -11.67
C HIS A 423 8.88 7.29 -13.13
N GLN A 424 8.65 8.34 -13.92
CA GLN A 424 9.12 8.44 -15.30
C GLN A 424 10.65 8.36 -15.37
N THR A 425 11.35 9.19 -14.59
CA THR A 425 12.82 9.19 -14.52
C THR A 425 13.35 7.84 -14.02
N LEU A 426 12.69 7.22 -13.05
CA LEU A 426 13.08 5.91 -12.53
C LEU A 426 12.97 4.82 -13.60
N MET A 427 11.88 4.79 -14.37
CA MET A 427 11.69 3.81 -15.45
C MET A 427 12.74 3.96 -16.58
N ASP A 428 13.35 5.13 -16.71
CA ASP A 428 14.43 5.39 -17.67
C ASP A 428 15.83 5.10 -17.12
N SER A 429 15.94 4.85 -15.82
CA SER A 429 17.21 4.53 -15.17
C SER A 429 17.77 3.18 -15.62
N HIS A 430 18.99 3.18 -16.19
CA HIS A 430 19.67 1.95 -16.59
C HIS A 430 19.86 0.96 -15.42
N ARG A 431 20.09 1.48 -14.20
CA ARG A 431 20.23 0.66 -13.00
C ARG A 431 18.91 -0.03 -12.64
N PHE A 432 17.79 0.70 -12.69
CA PHE A 432 16.47 0.11 -12.46
C PHE A 432 16.15 -0.94 -13.53
N MET A 433 16.38 -0.61 -14.82
CA MET A 433 16.17 -1.55 -15.93
C MET A 433 17.02 -2.82 -15.77
N GLY A 434 18.27 -2.68 -15.35
CA GLY A 434 19.18 -3.80 -15.09
C GLY A 434 18.95 -4.55 -13.79
N GLY A 435 17.96 -4.18 -12.97
CA GLY A 435 17.70 -4.78 -11.66
C GLY A 435 18.79 -4.50 -10.62
N GLN A 436 19.57 -3.44 -10.79
CA GLN A 436 20.74 -3.09 -9.95
C GLN A 436 20.36 -2.04 -8.90
N PHE A 437 19.53 -2.41 -7.97
CA PHE A 437 19.05 -1.55 -6.90
C PHE A 437 18.94 -2.33 -5.58
N ASP A 438 18.87 -1.61 -4.49
CA ASP A 438 18.62 -2.08 -3.13
C ASP A 438 17.80 -1.03 -2.35
N THR A 439 17.58 -1.23 -1.05
CA THR A 439 16.76 -0.34 -0.22
C THR A 439 17.29 1.09 -0.11
N ARG A 440 18.57 1.35 -0.41
CA ARG A 440 19.18 2.69 -0.39
C ARG A 440 19.30 3.32 -1.77
N PHE A 441 18.81 2.65 -2.81
CA PHE A 441 18.97 3.08 -4.19
C PHE A 441 18.46 4.50 -4.44
N VAL A 442 17.27 4.83 -3.96
CA VAL A 442 16.64 6.14 -4.18
C VAL A 442 17.38 7.26 -3.45
N GLU A 443 17.89 6.99 -2.25
CA GLU A 443 18.55 8.00 -1.43
C GLU A 443 20.01 8.24 -1.81
N GLU A 444 20.72 7.20 -2.23
CA GLU A 444 22.18 7.27 -2.44
C GLU A 444 22.59 7.29 -3.91
N ARG A 445 21.79 6.74 -4.81
CA ARG A 445 22.24 6.44 -6.19
C ARG A 445 21.27 6.87 -7.29
N PHE A 446 20.15 7.46 -6.92
CA PHE A 446 19.18 8.01 -7.86
C PHE A 446 19.08 9.52 -7.73
N SER A 447 19.15 10.23 -8.86
CA SER A 447 18.99 11.68 -8.92
C SER A 447 17.92 12.06 -9.92
N MET A 448 17.17 13.09 -9.59
CA MET A 448 16.23 13.76 -10.50
C MET A 448 16.95 14.79 -11.40
N GLU A 449 18.28 14.94 -11.29
CA GLU A 449 19.08 15.82 -12.14
C GLU A 449 18.98 15.34 -13.60
N GLY A 450 18.52 16.23 -14.49
CA GLY A 450 18.25 15.92 -15.90
C GLY A 450 16.76 15.71 -16.24
N ALA A 451 15.89 15.50 -15.25
CA ALA A 451 14.47 15.75 -15.40
C ALA A 451 14.28 17.28 -15.33
N SER A 452 14.40 17.96 -16.46
CA SER A 452 14.34 19.42 -16.46
C SER A 452 13.02 19.88 -15.88
N GLU A 453 13.05 20.78 -14.88
CA GLU A 453 12.02 21.79 -14.80
C GLU A 453 11.88 22.35 -16.22
N ALA A 454 10.68 22.29 -16.76
CA ALA A 454 10.43 22.84 -18.09
C ALA A 454 11.07 24.22 -18.14
N ASP A 455 11.97 24.45 -19.11
CA ASP A 455 12.69 25.69 -19.28
C ASP A 455 11.73 26.84 -19.02
N GLU A 456 12.13 27.86 -18.23
CA GLU A 456 11.24 28.97 -17.86
C GLU A 456 10.52 29.53 -19.10
N ALA A 457 11.21 29.57 -20.25
CA ALA A 457 10.63 29.94 -21.51
C ALA A 457 9.53 28.98 -22.00
N GLN A 458 9.66 27.68 -21.79
CA GLN A 458 8.61 26.69 -22.11
C GLN A 458 7.42 26.80 -21.16
N THR A 459 7.67 27.11 -19.89
CA THR A 459 6.62 27.35 -18.90
C THR A 459 5.84 28.60 -19.21
N GLU A 460 6.52 29.68 -19.63
CA GLU A 460 5.89 30.93 -20.08
C GLU A 460 5.05 30.72 -21.33
N ILE A 461 5.58 30.03 -22.34
CA ILE A 461 4.85 29.67 -23.57
C ILE A 461 3.64 28.80 -23.24
N ALA A 462 3.77 27.82 -22.35
CA ALA A 462 2.67 26.94 -21.93
C ALA A 462 1.58 27.76 -21.19
N ALA A 463 1.97 28.70 -20.34
CA ALA A 463 1.03 29.58 -19.65
C ALA A 463 0.27 30.50 -20.61
N ILE A 464 0.95 31.06 -21.61
CA ILE A 464 0.34 31.87 -22.68
C ILE A 464 -0.65 31.03 -23.49
N LEU A 465 -0.25 29.83 -23.92
CA LEU A 465 -1.13 28.91 -24.66
C LEU A 465 -2.34 28.48 -23.84
N ALA A 466 -2.16 28.14 -22.57
CA ALA A 466 -3.24 27.77 -21.67
C ALA A 466 -4.24 28.93 -21.49
N THR A 467 -3.73 30.17 -21.37
CA THR A 467 -4.55 31.39 -21.27
C THR A 467 -5.35 31.61 -22.54
N LEU A 468 -4.73 31.43 -23.72
CA LEU A 468 -5.40 31.55 -25.01
C LEU A 468 -6.48 30.48 -25.22
N VAL A 469 -6.20 29.24 -24.80
CA VAL A 469 -7.19 28.13 -24.86
C VAL A 469 -8.37 28.41 -23.92
N ALA A 470 -8.09 28.79 -22.67
CA ALA A 470 -9.12 29.14 -21.71
C ALA A 470 -9.97 30.33 -22.17
N HIS A 471 -9.35 31.34 -22.78
CA HIS A 471 -10.07 32.48 -23.37
C HIS A 471 -10.97 32.05 -24.53
N ARG A 472 -10.46 31.21 -25.43
CA ARG A 472 -11.27 30.64 -26.52
C ARG A 472 -12.42 29.76 -26.04
N GLU A 473 -12.22 28.98 -25.00
CA GLU A 473 -13.30 28.18 -24.40
C GLU A 473 -14.35 29.08 -23.73
N THR A 474 -13.91 30.14 -23.07
CA THR A 474 -14.80 31.14 -22.47
C THR A 474 -15.60 31.86 -23.56
N GLU A 475 -14.96 32.28 -24.67
CA GLU A 475 -15.66 32.89 -25.81
C GLU A 475 -16.66 31.93 -26.48
N ARG A 476 -16.28 30.65 -26.64
CA ARG A 476 -17.20 29.61 -27.16
C ARG A 476 -18.39 29.38 -26.23
N SER A 477 -18.16 29.40 -24.93
CA SER A 477 -19.22 29.26 -23.91
C SER A 477 -20.11 30.51 -23.84
N ALA A 478 -19.55 31.70 -24.10
CA ALA A 478 -20.27 32.98 -24.14
C ALA A 478 -21.01 33.19 -25.45
N GLN A 479 -20.72 32.44 -26.52
CA GLN A 479 -21.55 32.45 -27.71
C GLN A 479 -22.91 31.81 -27.37
N ILE A 480 -23.82 32.66 -26.90
CA ILE A 480 -25.25 32.34 -26.86
C ILE A 480 -25.64 32.02 -28.31
N VAL A 481 -25.77 30.73 -28.61
CA VAL A 481 -26.39 30.30 -29.87
C VAL A 481 -27.78 30.97 -29.88
N ARG A 482 -27.93 32.09 -30.58
CA ARG A 482 -29.25 32.62 -30.94
C ARG A 482 -29.88 31.56 -31.81
N ARG A 483 -30.61 30.66 -31.16
CA ARG A 483 -31.51 29.72 -31.85
C ARG A 483 -32.49 30.56 -32.64
N ASN A 484 -32.42 30.53 -33.94
CA ASN A 484 -33.55 30.91 -34.77
C ASN A 484 -34.73 30.07 -34.30
N GLU A 485 -35.85 30.72 -33.99
CA GLU A 485 -37.06 30.09 -33.45
C GLU A 485 -37.62 28.95 -34.32
N ARG A 486 -36.97 28.63 -35.48
CA ARG A 486 -37.35 27.57 -36.38
C ARG A 486 -36.55 26.27 -36.25
N ASP A 487 -35.50 26.21 -35.46
CA ASP A 487 -34.79 24.97 -35.20
C ASP A 487 -35.48 24.15 -34.10
N THR A 488 -36.58 23.55 -34.45
CA THR A 488 -37.20 22.46 -33.68
C THR A 488 -36.27 21.25 -33.79
N SER A 489 -35.70 20.80 -32.67
CA SER A 489 -34.84 19.63 -32.57
C SER A 489 -35.51 18.44 -33.30
N ASN A 490 -34.75 17.74 -34.17
CA ASN A 490 -35.26 16.55 -34.89
C ASN A 490 -35.93 15.53 -33.94
N TRP A 491 -35.50 15.43 -32.68
CA TRP A 491 -36.13 14.61 -31.64
C TRP A 491 -37.56 15.02 -31.33
N LYS A 492 -37.86 16.31 -31.29
CA LYS A 492 -39.24 16.80 -31.09
C LYS A 492 -40.10 16.55 -32.29
N TRP A 493 -39.51 16.54 -33.49
CA TRP A 493 -40.23 16.26 -34.73
C TRP A 493 -40.54 14.76 -34.84
N VAL A 494 -39.58 13.88 -34.59
CA VAL A 494 -39.76 12.42 -34.60
C VAL A 494 -40.81 12.03 -33.53
N GLY A 495 -40.73 12.53 -32.32
CA GLY A 495 -41.69 12.23 -31.28
C GLY A 495 -43.13 12.81 -31.50
N ARG A 496 -43.26 13.84 -32.36
CA ARG A 496 -44.58 14.31 -32.84
C ARG A 496 -45.10 13.44 -33.96
N TRP A 497 -44.22 13.04 -34.89
CA TRP A 497 -44.58 12.18 -36.02
C TRP A 497 -45.05 10.80 -35.55
N GLU A 498 -44.32 10.17 -34.63
CA GLU A 498 -44.75 8.89 -34.03
C GLU A 498 -46.05 8.95 -33.24
N ARG A 499 -46.40 10.12 -32.63
CA ARG A 499 -47.67 10.30 -31.93
C ARG A 499 -48.85 10.57 -32.87
N MET A 500 -48.62 11.00 -34.10
CA MET A 500 -49.68 11.24 -35.09
C MET A 500 -49.97 10.00 -35.96
N HIS A 501 -49.13 8.96 -35.86
CA HIS A 501 -49.27 7.73 -36.66
C HIS A 501 -49.48 6.48 -35.78
N ARG A 502 -49.74 6.69 -34.48
CA ARG A 502 -50.39 5.74 -33.59
C ARG A 502 -51.84 6.17 -33.41
#